data_2a680a03b30eb62c65eabc8d51f87d22
#
_entry.id   2a680a03b30eb62c65eabc8d51f87d22
#
_cell.length_a   1.000
_cell.length_b   1.000
_cell.length_c   1.000
_cell.angle_alpha   90.00
_cell.angle_beta   90.00
_cell.angle_gamma   90.00
#
_symmetry.space_group_name_H-M   'P 1'
#
loop_
_entity.id
_entity.type
_entity.pdbx_description
1 polymer ?
#
loop_
_entity_poly.entity_id
_entity_poly.type
_entity_poly.pdbx_seq_one_letter_code
_entity_poly.pdbx_strand_id
1 'polypeptide(L)'
;MNSDEILLIGGLPRSGTSLLMQIVAKAGVENFTDGNRVADISNPKGYAEFDGVKGLMKSNAFLKNAIGKSIKVVSPLIPFVDISLKYKCIIVERSVDEVLRSQQVMLGKSVDAIPDALKMAFQKQAYNAKQFLTKNDIPFITIEHKELFVNPISQLEAIKEFTNSEVSIQELSSCIDSKLYRQRNEG
;
A
#
# COMPACT_ATOMS: atom_id res chain seq x y z
N MET A 1 9.86 -4.72 13.83
CA MET A 1 9.78 -5.78 12.79
C MET A 1 10.98 -6.72 12.97
N ASN A 2 10.82 -8.03 12.75
CA ASN A 2 11.96 -8.96 12.81
C ASN A 2 12.87 -8.77 11.58
N SER A 3 14.16 -8.97 11.75
CA SER A 3 15.17 -8.76 10.69
C SER A 3 15.12 -9.81 9.56
N ASP A 4 14.37 -10.90 9.74
CA ASP A 4 14.21 -12.00 8.79
C ASP A 4 12.85 -11.97 8.05
N GLU A 5 12.03 -10.95 8.29
CA GLU A 5 10.71 -10.76 7.66
C GLU A 5 10.76 -9.67 6.58
N ILE A 6 9.88 -9.78 5.60
CA ILE A 6 9.59 -8.73 4.61
C ILE A 6 8.26 -8.09 4.97
N LEU A 7 8.22 -6.75 5.04
CA LEU A 7 6.98 -6.02 5.24
C LEU A 7 6.35 -5.66 3.88
N LEU A 8 5.31 -6.39 3.51
CA LEU A 8 4.52 -6.05 2.32
C LEU A 8 3.62 -4.83 2.60
N ILE A 9 3.66 -3.85 1.72
CA ILE A 9 2.70 -2.74 1.71
C ILE A 9 1.73 -2.96 0.57
N GLY A 10 0.55 -3.45 0.93
CA GLY A 10 -0.50 -3.88 0.02
C GLY A 10 -1.63 -2.86 -0.13
N GLY A 11 -2.43 -3.05 -1.16
CA GLY A 11 -3.61 -2.23 -1.47
C GLY A 11 -3.86 -2.18 -2.97
N LEU A 12 -5.03 -1.74 -3.37
CA LEU A 12 -5.31 -1.49 -4.78
C LEU A 12 -4.40 -0.37 -5.33
N PRO A 13 -4.07 -0.36 -6.62
CA PRO A 13 -3.45 0.82 -7.22
C PRO A 13 -4.26 2.08 -6.90
N ARG A 14 -3.63 3.16 -6.48
CA ARG A 14 -4.29 4.43 -6.06
C ARG A 14 -5.04 4.39 -4.72
N SER A 15 -4.85 3.38 -3.91
CA SER A 15 -5.47 3.31 -2.57
C SER A 15 -4.70 4.09 -1.49
N GLY A 16 -3.50 4.61 -1.76
CA GLY A 16 -2.67 5.31 -0.76
C GLY A 16 -1.44 4.53 -0.31
N THR A 17 -1.05 3.46 -1.03
CA THR A 17 0.16 2.67 -0.72
C THR A 17 1.44 3.50 -0.66
N SER A 18 1.57 4.58 -1.45
CA SER A 18 2.74 5.47 -1.37
C SER A 18 2.82 6.23 -0.04
N LEU A 19 1.67 6.68 0.50
CA LEU A 19 1.62 7.30 1.83
C LEU A 19 2.02 6.29 2.91
N LEU A 20 1.53 5.05 2.80
CA LEU A 20 1.92 3.98 3.72
C LEU A 20 3.44 3.71 3.69
N MET A 21 4.05 3.65 2.49
CA MET A 21 5.50 3.51 2.36
C MET A 21 6.26 4.64 3.08
N GLN A 22 5.76 5.89 3.02
CA GLN A 22 6.36 7.03 3.73
C GLN A 22 6.21 6.88 5.25
N ILE A 23 5.02 6.51 5.74
CA ILE A 23 4.76 6.31 7.18
C ILE A 23 5.65 5.17 7.72
N VAL A 24 5.75 4.06 6.99
CA VAL A 24 6.54 2.90 7.38
C VAL A 24 8.04 3.21 7.37
N ALA A 25 8.53 3.98 6.39
CA ALA A 25 9.91 4.47 6.38
C ALA A 25 10.19 5.38 7.58
N LYS A 26 9.26 6.28 7.90
CA LYS A 26 9.34 7.14 9.10
C LYS A 26 9.29 6.33 10.39
N ALA A 27 8.56 5.22 10.41
CA ALA A 27 8.52 4.27 11.52
C ALA A 27 9.82 3.45 11.70
N GLY A 28 10.83 3.66 10.84
CA GLY A 28 12.14 3.04 10.94
C GLY A 28 12.33 1.77 10.10
N VAL A 29 11.38 1.42 9.20
CA VAL A 29 11.54 0.27 8.29
C VAL A 29 12.04 0.77 6.94
N GLU A 30 13.24 0.35 6.55
CA GLU A 30 13.82 0.72 5.25
C GLU A 30 12.94 0.26 4.08
N ASN A 31 12.72 1.14 3.10
CA ASN A 31 11.99 0.79 1.88
C ASN A 31 12.90 0.11 0.86
N PHE A 32 12.50 -1.06 0.35
CA PHE A 32 13.11 -1.68 -0.80
C PHE A 32 12.56 -1.05 -2.09
N THR A 33 13.35 -0.17 -2.70
CA THR A 33 12.99 0.62 -3.88
C THR A 33 14.21 0.81 -4.78
N ASP A 34 14.01 1.00 -6.08
CA ASP A 34 15.08 1.32 -7.04
C ASP A 34 15.17 2.82 -7.38
N GLY A 35 14.21 3.61 -6.91
CA GLY A 35 14.16 5.06 -7.18
C GLY A 35 13.84 5.44 -8.63
N ASN A 36 13.55 4.46 -9.51
CA ASN A 36 13.34 4.70 -10.94
C ASN A 36 12.09 5.53 -11.24
N ARG A 37 11.04 5.38 -10.42
CA ARG A 37 9.81 6.14 -10.59
C ARG A 37 9.85 7.43 -9.78
N VAL A 38 10.19 8.51 -10.47
CA VAL A 38 10.26 9.87 -9.89
C VAL A 38 8.86 10.40 -9.50
N ALA A 39 8.86 11.39 -8.60
CA ALA A 39 7.65 12.10 -8.21
C ALA A 39 7.03 12.83 -9.42
N ASP A 40 5.69 12.90 -9.43
CA ASP A 40 4.92 13.63 -10.43
C ASP A 40 3.72 14.35 -9.77
N ILE A 41 2.90 15.04 -10.58
CA ILE A 41 1.71 15.76 -10.09
C ILE A 41 0.69 14.83 -9.39
N SER A 42 0.65 13.55 -9.77
CA SER A 42 -0.24 12.55 -9.16
C SER A 42 0.30 12.00 -7.84
N ASN A 43 1.60 12.07 -7.61
CA ASN A 43 2.26 11.69 -6.38
C ASN A 43 3.55 12.51 -6.15
N PRO A 44 3.41 13.75 -5.65
CA PRO A 44 4.53 14.70 -5.52
C PRO A 44 5.60 14.29 -4.49
N LYS A 45 5.25 13.37 -3.57
CA LYS A 45 6.21 12.82 -2.59
C LYS A 45 6.91 11.53 -3.06
N GLY A 46 6.70 11.14 -4.34
CA GLY A 46 7.30 9.93 -4.92
C GLY A 46 6.51 8.65 -4.65
N TYR A 47 6.88 7.60 -5.37
CA TYR A 47 6.12 6.36 -5.41
C TYR A 47 6.67 5.26 -4.50
N ALA A 48 7.96 5.31 -4.16
CA ALA A 48 8.67 4.26 -3.40
C ALA A 48 8.37 2.86 -3.96
N GLU A 49 8.56 2.68 -5.26
CA GLU A 49 8.33 1.43 -5.98
C GLU A 49 9.66 0.75 -6.32
N PHE A 50 9.61 -0.55 -6.50
CA PHE A 50 10.67 -1.36 -7.10
C PHE A 50 10.12 -1.94 -8.41
N ASP A 51 10.74 -1.64 -9.54
CA ASP A 51 10.23 -2.00 -10.87
C ASP A 51 10.07 -3.52 -11.06
N GLY A 52 10.91 -4.33 -10.40
CA GLY A 52 10.81 -5.78 -10.44
C GLY A 52 9.45 -6.33 -9.99
N VAL A 53 8.70 -5.59 -9.17
CA VAL A 53 7.36 -5.99 -8.72
C VAL A 53 6.37 -6.13 -9.90
N LYS A 54 6.53 -5.36 -10.98
CA LYS A 54 5.70 -5.48 -12.19
C LYS A 54 5.83 -6.85 -12.86
N GLY A 55 6.99 -7.48 -12.68
CA GLY A 55 7.30 -8.82 -13.20
C GLY A 55 7.10 -9.96 -12.20
N LEU A 56 6.50 -9.72 -11.04
CA LEU A 56 6.39 -10.68 -9.92
C LEU A 56 5.74 -12.01 -10.33
N MET A 57 4.79 -11.99 -11.27
CA MET A 57 4.17 -13.19 -11.85
C MET A 57 5.15 -14.08 -12.62
N LYS A 58 6.27 -13.52 -13.12
CA LYS A 58 7.28 -14.25 -13.90
C LYS A 58 8.48 -14.64 -13.05
N SER A 59 8.87 -13.80 -12.10
CA SER A 59 9.98 -14.03 -11.20
C SER A 59 9.80 -13.25 -9.90
N ASN A 60 9.96 -13.94 -8.78
CA ASN A 60 9.90 -13.37 -7.43
C ASN A 60 11.25 -13.47 -6.68
N ALA A 61 12.33 -13.90 -7.36
CA ALA A 61 13.64 -14.15 -6.77
C ALA A 61 14.25 -12.91 -6.07
N PHE A 62 13.93 -11.70 -6.54
CA PHE A 62 14.40 -10.45 -5.94
C PHE A 62 13.87 -10.20 -4.52
N LEU A 63 12.77 -10.86 -4.12
CA LEU A 63 12.18 -10.68 -2.79
C LEU A 63 13.16 -11.05 -1.67
N LYS A 64 14.11 -11.95 -1.91
CA LYS A 64 15.18 -12.27 -0.95
C LYS A 64 16.01 -11.05 -0.57
N ASN A 65 16.17 -10.08 -1.47
CA ASN A 65 16.90 -8.84 -1.22
C ASN A 65 16.07 -7.81 -0.43
N ALA A 66 14.76 -8.04 -0.27
CA ALA A 66 13.87 -7.22 0.53
C ALA A 66 13.72 -7.70 1.98
N ILE A 67 14.43 -8.77 2.39
CA ILE A 67 14.41 -9.26 3.77
C ILE A 67 14.89 -8.14 4.71
N GLY A 68 14.15 -7.92 5.80
CA GLY A 68 14.37 -6.82 6.75
C GLY A 68 13.84 -5.46 6.29
N LYS A 69 13.21 -5.37 5.13
CA LYS A 69 12.74 -4.12 4.51
C LYS A 69 11.25 -4.18 4.19
N SER A 70 10.68 -3.00 3.88
CA SER A 70 9.34 -2.92 3.32
C SER A 70 9.37 -2.86 1.79
N ILE A 71 8.38 -3.48 1.15
CA ILE A 71 8.21 -3.45 -0.30
C ILE A 71 6.74 -3.25 -0.67
N LYS A 72 6.49 -2.36 -1.62
CA LYS A 72 5.14 -2.12 -2.15
C LYS A 72 4.76 -3.21 -3.15
N VAL A 73 3.70 -3.97 -2.84
CA VAL A 73 3.11 -4.99 -3.71
C VAL A 73 1.61 -4.76 -3.80
N VAL A 74 1.12 -4.27 -4.94
CA VAL A 74 -0.32 -4.02 -5.11
C VAL A 74 -1.13 -5.32 -5.02
N SER A 75 -2.37 -5.23 -4.53
CA SER A 75 -3.23 -6.38 -4.21
C SER A 75 -3.26 -7.48 -5.27
N PRO A 76 -3.37 -7.19 -6.59
CA PRO A 76 -3.38 -8.24 -7.62
C PRO A 76 -2.09 -9.08 -7.68
N LEU A 77 -0.98 -8.57 -7.15
CA LEU A 77 0.34 -9.22 -7.22
C LEU A 77 0.71 -9.94 -5.92
N ILE A 78 0.04 -9.68 -4.81
CA ILE A 78 0.29 -10.36 -3.52
C ILE A 78 0.28 -11.90 -3.65
N PRO A 79 -0.65 -12.53 -4.40
CA PRO A 79 -0.66 -13.99 -4.53
C PRO A 79 0.56 -14.61 -5.24
N PHE A 80 1.48 -13.82 -5.76
CA PHE A 80 2.67 -14.29 -6.47
C PHE A 80 3.96 -14.13 -5.68
N VAL A 81 3.90 -13.74 -4.40
CA VAL A 81 5.08 -13.69 -3.54
C VAL A 81 5.61 -15.11 -3.25
N ASP A 82 6.89 -15.21 -2.99
CA ASP A 82 7.54 -16.49 -2.64
C ASP A 82 7.16 -16.89 -1.20
N ILE A 83 6.23 -17.82 -1.04
CA ILE A 83 5.74 -18.27 0.28
C ILE A 83 6.81 -19.02 1.11
N SER A 84 7.98 -19.29 0.57
CA SER A 84 9.11 -19.81 1.36
C SER A 84 9.78 -18.76 2.24
N LEU A 85 9.49 -17.45 2.00
CA LEU A 85 9.99 -16.33 2.78
C LEU A 85 8.97 -15.94 3.85
N LYS A 86 9.43 -15.26 4.89
CA LYS A 86 8.57 -14.76 5.97
C LYS A 86 8.06 -13.36 5.66
N TYR A 87 6.78 -13.15 5.89
CA TYR A 87 6.12 -11.87 5.62
C TYR A 87 5.27 -11.39 6.79
N LYS A 88 5.13 -10.08 6.86
CA LYS A 88 4.00 -9.36 7.46
C LYS A 88 3.41 -8.43 6.38
N CYS A 89 2.14 -8.06 6.50
CA CYS A 89 1.53 -7.19 5.50
C CYS A 89 0.71 -6.07 6.13
N ILE A 90 0.84 -4.85 5.62
CA ILE A 90 -0.10 -3.76 5.90
C ILE A 90 -0.88 -3.50 4.62
N ILE A 91 -2.20 -3.71 4.66
CA ILE A 91 -3.10 -3.43 3.54
C ILE A 91 -3.76 -2.07 3.77
N VAL A 92 -3.61 -1.15 2.82
CA VAL A 92 -4.42 0.06 2.83
C VAL A 92 -5.70 -0.16 2.03
N GLU A 93 -6.84 0.13 2.65
CA GLU A 93 -8.17 0.10 2.04
C GLU A 93 -8.65 1.51 1.74
N ARG A 94 -9.26 1.66 0.59
CA ARG A 94 -9.90 2.89 0.13
C ARG A 94 -11.14 2.51 -0.67
N SER A 95 -12.18 3.34 -0.61
CA SER A 95 -13.36 3.16 -1.45
C SER A 95 -12.98 2.87 -2.90
N VAL A 96 -13.53 1.79 -3.47
CA VAL A 96 -13.23 1.39 -4.86
C VAL A 96 -13.63 2.49 -5.84
N ASP A 97 -14.69 3.24 -5.56
CA ASP A 97 -15.10 4.37 -6.38
C ASP A 97 -14.04 5.49 -6.38
N GLU A 98 -13.46 5.81 -5.20
CA GLU A 98 -12.38 6.80 -5.10
C GLU A 98 -11.09 6.30 -5.80
N VAL A 99 -10.76 5.02 -5.66
CA VAL A 99 -9.62 4.39 -6.33
C VAL A 99 -9.77 4.51 -7.85
N LEU A 100 -10.93 4.14 -8.39
CA LEU A 100 -11.20 4.17 -9.82
C LEU A 100 -11.24 5.60 -10.37
N ARG A 101 -11.87 6.55 -9.67
CA ARG A 101 -11.81 7.97 -10.02
C ARG A 101 -10.36 8.48 -10.06
N SER A 102 -9.57 8.17 -9.04
CA SER A 102 -8.15 8.56 -8.99
C SER A 102 -7.34 7.95 -10.14
N GLN A 103 -7.68 6.73 -10.58
CA GLN A 103 -7.04 6.09 -11.71
C GLN A 103 -7.45 6.74 -13.04
N GLN A 104 -8.74 7.04 -13.24
CA GLN A 104 -9.23 7.74 -14.44
C GLN A 104 -8.56 9.11 -14.60
N VAL A 105 -8.53 9.91 -13.52
CA VAL A 105 -7.84 11.21 -13.52
C VAL A 105 -6.37 11.07 -13.91
N MET A 106 -5.65 10.08 -13.34
CA MET A 106 -4.25 9.83 -13.68
C MET A 106 -4.07 9.46 -15.16
N LEU A 107 -5.04 8.77 -15.77
CA LEU A 107 -5.03 8.37 -17.17
C LEU A 107 -5.58 9.44 -18.13
N GLY A 108 -5.96 10.62 -17.62
CA GLY A 108 -6.59 11.69 -18.41
C GLY A 108 -7.96 11.31 -18.97
N LYS A 109 -8.67 10.36 -18.34
CA LYS A 109 -10.00 9.87 -18.77
C LYS A 109 -11.11 10.52 -17.96
N SER A 110 -12.34 10.55 -18.55
CA SER A 110 -13.55 10.98 -17.83
C SER A 110 -13.84 10.06 -16.64
N VAL A 111 -14.39 10.66 -15.58
CA VAL A 111 -14.82 9.95 -14.35
C VAL A 111 -16.33 9.65 -14.33
N ASP A 112 -17.07 10.04 -15.37
CA ASP A 112 -18.53 10.07 -15.35
C ASP A 112 -19.21 8.70 -15.49
N ALA A 113 -18.50 7.68 -15.95
CA ALA A 113 -19.05 6.34 -16.11
C ALA A 113 -18.02 5.27 -15.82
N ILE A 114 -17.95 4.86 -14.57
CA ILE A 114 -17.13 3.70 -14.16
C ILE A 114 -18.00 2.45 -14.22
N PRO A 115 -17.71 1.47 -15.12
CA PRO A 115 -18.50 0.27 -15.26
C PRO A 115 -18.52 -0.57 -13.96
N ASP A 116 -19.67 -1.10 -13.59
CA ASP A 116 -19.80 -1.97 -12.41
C ASP A 116 -18.91 -3.22 -12.49
N ALA A 117 -18.75 -3.78 -13.69
CA ALA A 117 -17.81 -4.89 -13.90
C ALA A 117 -16.37 -4.55 -13.49
N LEU A 118 -15.93 -3.29 -13.70
CA LEU A 118 -14.60 -2.84 -13.27
C LEU A 118 -14.54 -2.70 -11.73
N LYS A 119 -15.60 -2.17 -11.11
CA LYS A 119 -15.70 -2.10 -9.64
C LYS A 119 -15.62 -3.49 -9.03
N MET A 120 -16.40 -4.44 -9.54
CA MET A 120 -16.39 -5.83 -9.09
C MET A 120 -15.01 -6.48 -9.26
N ALA A 121 -14.32 -6.22 -10.37
CA ALA A 121 -12.97 -6.74 -10.60
C ALA A 121 -11.97 -6.22 -9.54
N PHE A 122 -12.03 -4.93 -9.20
CA PHE A 122 -11.17 -4.33 -8.16
C PHE A 122 -11.50 -4.87 -6.76
N GLN A 123 -12.78 -5.00 -6.43
CA GLN A 123 -13.22 -5.62 -5.17
C GLN A 123 -12.70 -7.05 -5.06
N LYS A 124 -12.82 -7.84 -6.14
CA LYS A 124 -12.30 -9.21 -6.20
C LYS A 124 -10.79 -9.28 -6.01
N GLN A 125 -10.03 -8.34 -6.59
CA GLN A 125 -8.58 -8.27 -6.40
C GLN A 125 -8.20 -7.99 -4.94
N ALA A 126 -8.88 -7.04 -4.29
CA ALA A 126 -8.64 -6.73 -2.88
C ALA A 126 -8.99 -7.94 -1.98
N TYR A 127 -10.13 -8.57 -2.24
CA TYR A 127 -10.57 -9.78 -1.53
C TYR A 127 -9.57 -10.93 -1.68
N ASN A 128 -9.15 -11.24 -2.91
CA ASN A 128 -8.21 -12.33 -3.19
C ASN A 128 -6.87 -12.14 -2.48
N ALA A 129 -6.37 -10.89 -2.39
CA ALA A 129 -5.15 -10.59 -1.67
C ALA A 129 -5.27 -10.95 -0.18
N LYS A 130 -6.36 -10.54 0.48
CA LYS A 130 -6.62 -10.90 1.89
C LYS A 130 -6.78 -12.40 2.09
N GLN A 131 -7.52 -13.07 1.21
CA GLN A 131 -7.68 -14.53 1.26
C GLN A 131 -6.34 -15.26 1.12
N PHE A 132 -5.46 -14.78 0.24
CA PHE A 132 -4.11 -15.35 0.10
C PHE A 132 -3.29 -15.20 1.39
N LEU A 133 -3.30 -14.02 2.01
CA LEU A 133 -2.58 -13.77 3.27
C LEU A 133 -3.10 -14.69 4.38
N THR A 134 -4.43 -14.77 4.55
CA THR A 134 -5.05 -15.66 5.54
C THR A 134 -4.72 -17.13 5.29
N LYS A 135 -4.83 -17.60 4.04
CA LYS A 135 -4.57 -19.01 3.68
C LYS A 135 -3.12 -19.44 3.94
N ASN A 136 -2.17 -18.50 3.87
CA ASN A 136 -0.75 -18.78 4.07
C ASN A 136 -0.25 -18.32 5.45
N ASP A 137 -1.15 -18.06 6.40
CA ASP A 137 -0.85 -17.63 7.77
C ASP A 137 0.10 -16.41 7.84
N ILE A 138 0.00 -15.49 6.85
CA ILE A 138 0.76 -14.25 6.81
C ILE A 138 0.04 -13.22 7.67
N PRO A 139 0.63 -12.76 8.79
CA PRO A 139 0.03 -11.73 9.63
C PRO A 139 -0.20 -10.45 8.85
N PHE A 140 -1.39 -9.86 8.96
CA PHE A 140 -1.66 -8.57 8.34
C PHE A 140 -2.61 -7.71 9.15
N ILE A 141 -2.47 -6.38 8.98
CA ILE A 141 -3.41 -5.37 9.44
C ILE A 141 -3.99 -4.61 8.26
N THR A 142 -5.16 -4.03 8.47
CA THR A 142 -5.82 -3.18 7.48
C THR A 142 -5.85 -1.74 7.99
N ILE A 143 -5.44 -0.81 7.13
CA ILE A 143 -5.43 0.63 7.38
C ILE A 143 -6.44 1.29 6.46
N GLU A 144 -7.40 1.99 7.05
CA GLU A 144 -8.41 2.73 6.30
C GLU A 144 -7.84 4.06 5.81
N HIS A 145 -7.76 4.24 4.49
CA HIS A 145 -7.19 5.43 3.87
C HIS A 145 -7.89 6.71 4.35
N LYS A 146 -9.22 6.72 4.44
CA LYS A 146 -10.00 7.89 4.89
C LYS A 146 -9.63 8.26 6.33
N GLU A 147 -9.50 7.28 7.21
CA GLU A 147 -9.20 7.49 8.63
C GLU A 147 -7.79 8.07 8.85
N LEU A 148 -6.83 7.82 7.96
CA LEU A 148 -5.53 8.51 8.02
C LEU A 148 -5.65 10.03 7.92
N PHE A 149 -6.75 10.55 7.35
CA PHE A 149 -6.97 12.00 7.19
C PHE A 149 -7.99 12.58 8.17
N VAL A 150 -8.92 11.76 8.67
CA VAL A 150 -10.02 12.19 9.55
C VAL A 150 -9.65 11.98 11.02
N ASN A 151 -9.15 10.79 11.36
CA ASN A 151 -8.75 10.41 12.71
C ASN A 151 -7.49 9.51 12.65
N PRO A 152 -6.32 10.08 12.36
CA PRO A 152 -5.11 9.33 12.07
C PRO A 152 -4.56 8.54 13.25
N ILE A 153 -4.87 8.91 14.50
CA ILE A 153 -4.20 8.37 15.69
C ILE A 153 -4.31 6.86 15.74
N SER A 154 -5.50 6.31 15.69
CA SER A 154 -5.72 4.85 15.79
C SER A 154 -5.03 4.07 14.66
N GLN A 155 -5.02 4.62 13.45
CA GLN A 155 -4.36 3.99 12.30
C GLN A 155 -2.83 4.00 12.46
N LEU A 156 -2.28 5.11 12.96
CA LEU A 156 -0.84 5.25 13.21
C LEU A 156 -0.38 4.40 14.40
N GLU A 157 -1.20 4.27 15.44
CA GLU A 157 -0.94 3.36 16.57
C GLU A 157 -0.87 1.91 16.09
N ALA A 158 -1.82 1.47 15.26
CA ALA A 158 -1.81 0.13 14.68
C ALA A 158 -0.55 -0.12 13.84
N ILE A 159 -0.11 0.86 13.04
CA ILE A 159 1.13 0.75 12.25
C ILE A 159 2.34 0.68 13.19
N LYS A 160 2.40 1.56 14.19
CA LYS A 160 3.49 1.61 15.18
C LYS A 160 3.65 0.27 15.91
N GLU A 161 2.56 -0.28 16.43
CA GLU A 161 2.55 -1.59 17.10
C GLU A 161 2.98 -2.71 16.14
N PHE A 162 2.40 -2.75 14.95
CA PHE A 162 2.67 -3.79 13.97
C PHE A 162 4.11 -3.80 13.46
N THR A 163 4.75 -2.62 13.40
CA THR A 163 6.15 -2.46 12.98
C THR A 163 7.14 -2.51 14.14
N ASN A 164 6.68 -2.56 15.40
CA ASN A 164 7.48 -2.41 16.61
C ASN A 164 8.30 -1.09 16.59
N SER A 165 7.67 0.00 16.16
CA SER A 165 8.32 1.31 16.06
C SER A 165 8.27 2.05 17.38
N GLU A 166 9.38 2.73 17.75
CA GLU A 166 9.45 3.65 18.91
C GLU A 166 9.13 5.11 18.53
N VAL A 167 8.96 5.39 17.24
CA VAL A 167 8.68 6.74 16.72
C VAL A 167 7.33 7.23 17.24
N SER A 168 7.26 8.51 17.61
CA SER A 168 6.03 9.12 18.14
C SER A 168 4.93 9.22 17.06
N ILE A 169 3.66 9.17 17.49
CA ILE A 169 2.50 9.35 16.58
C ILE A 169 2.56 10.72 15.89
N GLN A 170 3.03 11.76 16.59
CA GLN A 170 3.19 13.10 16.02
C GLN A 170 4.19 13.10 14.85
N GLU A 171 5.30 12.40 14.97
CA GLU A 171 6.28 12.27 13.88
C GLU A 171 5.72 11.45 12.72
N LEU A 172 5.02 10.33 12.98
CA LEU A 172 4.37 9.54 11.92
C LEU A 172 3.31 10.37 11.19
N SER A 173 2.52 11.17 11.92
CA SER A 173 1.47 12.01 11.32
C SER A 173 2.02 13.09 10.39
N SER A 174 3.29 13.51 10.55
CA SER A 174 3.92 14.48 9.64
C SER A 174 4.02 14.03 8.19
N CYS A 175 3.87 12.73 7.92
CA CYS A 175 3.79 12.19 6.57
C CYS A 175 2.46 12.53 5.88
N ILE A 176 1.39 12.77 6.65
CA ILE A 176 0.03 12.95 6.16
C ILE A 176 -0.16 14.40 5.70
N ASP A 177 -0.45 14.56 4.41
CA ASP A 177 -0.77 15.86 3.80
C ASP A 177 -2.20 15.82 3.28
N SER A 178 -3.11 16.54 3.94
CA SER A 178 -4.55 16.58 3.61
C SER A 178 -4.82 17.08 2.19
N LYS A 179 -3.92 17.88 1.60
CA LYS A 179 -4.01 18.39 0.23
C LYS A 179 -3.87 17.28 -0.82
N LEU A 180 -3.29 16.14 -0.44
CA LEU A 180 -3.11 15.00 -1.34
C LEU A 180 -4.33 14.04 -1.36
N TYR A 181 -5.32 14.23 -0.47
CA TYR A 181 -6.58 13.51 -0.53
C TYR A 181 -7.57 14.24 -1.47
N ARG A 182 -7.39 14.06 -2.78
CA ARG A 182 -8.06 14.85 -3.84
C ARG A 182 -9.38 14.26 -4.32
N GLN A 183 -9.52 12.93 -4.33
CA GLN A 183 -10.71 12.23 -4.82
C GLN A 183 -11.48 11.68 -3.62
N ARG A 184 -12.31 12.55 -3.01
CA ARG A 184 -13.16 12.19 -1.86
C ARG A 184 -14.57 11.86 -2.36
N ASN A 185 -15.21 10.86 -1.75
CA ASN A 185 -16.65 10.76 -1.81
C ASN A 185 -17.22 11.82 -0.86
N GLU A 186 -17.83 12.84 -1.42
CA GLU A 186 -18.70 13.74 -0.67
C GLU A 186 -19.98 12.95 -0.38
N GLY A 187 -20.02 12.28 0.78
CA GLY A 187 -21.20 11.61 1.31
C GLY A 187 -21.96 12.52 2.21
#